data_fa158abfb851a86b143f627875a05c88
#
_entry.id   fa158abfb851a86b143f627875a05c88
#
_cell.length_a   1.000
_cell.length_b   1.000
_cell.length_c   1.000
_cell.angle_alpha   90.00
_cell.angle_beta   90.00
_cell.angle_gamma   90.00
#
_symmetry.space_group_name_H-M   'P 1'
#
loop_
_entity.id
_entity.type
_entity.pdbx_description
1 polymer ?
#
loop_
_entity_poly.entity_id
_entity_poly.type
_entity_poly.pdbx_seq_one_letter_code
_entity_poly.pdbx_strand_id
1 'polypeptide(L)'
;MWDLAAGPFLAAAALLVVAGVPKVVDPVPLVRALRAARMPVPRLLVRAFALAEVAIGLWAVVAPGRVGSGLVAAAYLVFTLFVARVLARGGVLASCGCFGKADTPATRTHLVLTAAAGLVALWATIDAPRDVWSGVDADTVTTVGLGAVIAFLAWQVMAVLPTTTPAAVRTTTKG
;
A
#
# COMPACT_ATOMS: atom_id res chain seq x y z
N MET A 1 -16.63 -0.02 18.01
CA MET A 1 -15.17 -0.04 17.74
C MET A 1 -14.86 0.06 16.24
N TRP A 2 -15.78 -0.36 15.36
CA TRP A 2 -15.69 -0.12 13.91
C TRP A 2 -15.51 1.35 13.56
N ASP A 3 -16.21 2.25 14.22
CA ASP A 3 -16.17 3.69 13.95
C ASP A 3 -14.75 4.28 14.03
N LEU A 4 -13.90 3.76 14.92
CA LEU A 4 -12.48 4.16 15.01
C LEU A 4 -11.61 3.56 13.91
N ALA A 5 -11.96 2.39 13.39
CA ALA A 5 -11.19 1.69 12.36
C ALA A 5 -11.65 2.04 10.94
N ALA A 6 -12.84 2.63 10.77
CA ALA A 6 -13.41 2.91 9.46
C ALA A 6 -12.56 3.87 8.63
N GLY A 7 -12.11 4.99 9.19
CA GLY A 7 -11.23 5.93 8.51
C GLY A 7 -9.89 5.29 8.07
N PRO A 8 -9.12 4.68 8.98
CA PRO A 8 -7.90 3.94 8.62
C PRO A 8 -8.13 2.81 7.60
N PHE A 9 -9.26 2.09 7.66
CA PHE A 9 -9.58 1.06 6.68
C PHE A 9 -9.86 1.64 5.29
N LEU A 10 -10.66 2.71 5.21
CA LEU A 10 -10.90 3.42 3.96
C LEU A 10 -9.61 3.99 3.37
N ALA A 11 -8.71 4.49 4.23
CA ALA A 11 -7.38 4.92 3.81
C ALA A 11 -6.57 3.77 3.21
N ALA A 12 -6.55 2.60 3.86
CA ALA A 12 -5.86 1.41 3.35
C ALA A 12 -6.44 0.97 2.00
N ALA A 13 -7.78 0.91 1.86
CA ALA A 13 -8.44 0.56 0.61
C ALA A 13 -8.14 1.57 -0.52
N ALA A 14 -8.18 2.87 -0.23
CA ALA A 14 -7.85 3.93 -1.18
C ALA A 14 -6.37 3.87 -1.62
N LEU A 15 -5.44 3.63 -0.69
CA LEU A 15 -4.02 3.47 -1.01
C LEU A 15 -3.75 2.26 -1.90
N LEU A 16 -4.55 1.18 -1.78
CA LEU A 16 -4.46 0.03 -2.67
C LEU A 16 -4.77 0.45 -4.12
N VAL A 17 -5.80 1.28 -4.32
CA VAL A 17 -6.14 1.83 -5.64
C VAL A 17 -5.01 2.72 -6.16
N VAL A 18 -4.56 3.68 -5.35
CA VAL A 18 -3.49 4.62 -5.72
C VAL A 18 -2.18 3.89 -6.06
N ALA A 19 -1.87 2.81 -5.35
CA ALA A 19 -0.69 2.00 -5.62
C ALA A 19 -0.87 1.10 -6.87
N GLY A 20 -2.07 0.60 -7.12
CA GLY A 20 -2.37 -0.29 -8.25
C GLY A 20 -2.38 0.43 -9.60
N VAL A 21 -2.99 1.62 -9.67
CA VAL A 21 -3.16 2.37 -10.95
C VAL A 21 -1.85 2.57 -11.72
N PRO A 22 -0.75 3.08 -11.14
CA PRO A 22 0.51 3.24 -11.86
C PRO A 22 1.08 1.91 -12.40
N LYS A 23 0.90 0.80 -11.66
CA LYS A 23 1.38 -0.53 -12.07
C LYS A 23 0.57 -1.13 -13.21
N VAL A 24 -0.72 -0.78 -13.31
CA VAL A 24 -1.57 -1.15 -14.46
C VAL A 24 -1.09 -0.42 -15.71
N VAL A 25 -0.81 0.88 -15.59
CA VAL A 25 -0.34 1.73 -16.70
C VAL A 25 1.06 1.32 -17.13
N ASP A 26 2.02 1.31 -16.21
CA ASP A 26 3.40 0.89 -16.47
C ASP A 26 3.89 -0.14 -15.43
N PRO A 27 3.86 -1.44 -15.77
CA PRO A 27 4.34 -2.50 -14.88
C PRO A 27 5.87 -2.63 -14.86
N VAL A 28 6.61 -1.94 -15.75
CA VAL A 28 8.06 -2.13 -15.94
C VAL A 28 8.87 -1.88 -14.66
N PRO A 29 8.64 -0.81 -13.88
CA PRO A 29 9.37 -0.58 -12.64
C PRO A 29 9.24 -1.74 -11.65
N LEU A 30 8.02 -2.26 -11.44
CA LEU A 30 7.79 -3.39 -10.55
C LEU A 30 8.41 -4.69 -11.08
N VAL A 31 8.33 -4.95 -12.39
CA VAL A 31 9.00 -6.12 -13.01
C VAL A 31 10.50 -6.08 -12.79
N ARG A 32 11.14 -4.90 -12.91
CA ARG A 32 12.57 -4.73 -12.62
C ARG A 32 12.88 -4.99 -11.14
N ALA A 33 12.07 -4.44 -10.22
CA ALA A 33 12.23 -4.66 -8.79
C ALA A 33 12.11 -6.15 -8.43
N LEU A 34 11.11 -6.86 -8.97
CA LEU A 34 10.93 -8.30 -8.77
C LEU A 34 12.11 -9.12 -9.31
N ARG A 35 12.63 -8.79 -10.50
CA ARG A 35 13.83 -9.45 -11.05
C ARG A 35 15.06 -9.23 -10.18
N ALA A 36 15.28 -8.01 -9.70
CA ALA A 36 16.37 -7.70 -8.77
C ALA A 36 16.22 -8.45 -7.43
N ALA A 37 14.97 -8.68 -6.98
CA ALA A 37 14.67 -9.54 -5.83
C ALA A 37 14.78 -11.04 -6.11
N ARG A 38 15.27 -11.45 -7.30
CA ARG A 38 15.34 -12.85 -7.78
C ARG A 38 13.97 -13.55 -7.84
N MET A 39 12.94 -12.79 -8.16
CA MET A 39 11.58 -13.27 -8.40
C MET A 39 11.14 -12.86 -9.81
N PRO A 40 11.54 -13.60 -10.86
CA PRO A 40 11.16 -13.26 -12.22
C PRO A 40 9.66 -13.52 -12.42
N VAL A 41 8.90 -12.44 -12.59
CA VAL A 41 7.46 -12.49 -12.84
C VAL A 41 7.17 -11.86 -14.19
N PRO A 42 6.36 -12.48 -15.05
CA PRO A 42 5.99 -11.92 -16.34
C PRO A 42 5.12 -10.66 -16.19
N ARG A 43 5.25 -9.72 -17.13
CA ARG A 43 4.51 -8.43 -17.10
C ARG A 43 3.01 -8.59 -17.00
N LEU A 44 2.47 -9.64 -17.63
CA LEU A 44 1.02 -9.92 -17.61
C LEU A 44 0.53 -10.22 -16.18
N LEU A 45 1.28 -11.03 -15.42
CA LEU A 45 0.93 -11.33 -14.02
C LEU A 45 1.03 -10.09 -13.13
N VAL A 46 2.03 -9.23 -13.37
CA VAL A 46 2.15 -7.96 -12.64
C VAL A 46 0.95 -7.05 -12.91
N ARG A 47 0.52 -6.95 -14.17
CA ARG A 47 -0.70 -6.20 -14.53
C ARG A 47 -1.97 -6.81 -13.93
N ALA A 48 -2.11 -8.13 -14.00
CA ALA A 48 -3.27 -8.81 -13.43
C ALA A 48 -3.35 -8.59 -11.91
N PHE A 49 -2.22 -8.67 -11.21
CA PHE A 49 -2.13 -8.37 -9.79
C PHE A 49 -2.50 -6.90 -9.51
N ALA A 50 -1.98 -5.95 -10.28
CA ALA A 50 -2.29 -4.54 -10.15
C ALA A 50 -3.77 -4.22 -10.41
N LEU A 51 -4.40 -4.88 -11.39
CA LEU A 51 -5.84 -4.78 -11.63
C LEU A 51 -6.64 -5.33 -10.45
N ALA A 52 -6.20 -6.45 -9.86
CA ALA A 52 -6.82 -7.00 -8.65
C ALA A 52 -6.70 -6.03 -7.47
N GLU A 53 -5.53 -5.37 -7.27
CA GLU A 53 -5.37 -4.33 -6.25
C GLU A 53 -6.39 -3.20 -6.42
N VAL A 54 -6.52 -2.67 -7.63
CA VAL A 54 -7.48 -1.60 -7.94
C VAL A 54 -8.91 -2.07 -7.70
N ALA A 55 -9.28 -3.25 -8.20
CA ALA A 55 -10.64 -3.79 -8.06
C ALA A 55 -11.01 -4.06 -6.60
N ILE A 56 -10.10 -4.67 -5.82
CA ILE A 56 -10.29 -4.94 -4.39
C ILE A 56 -10.42 -3.62 -3.62
N GLY A 57 -9.53 -2.65 -3.87
CA GLY A 57 -9.57 -1.36 -3.21
C GLY A 57 -10.85 -0.59 -3.50
N LEU A 58 -11.27 -0.51 -4.77
CA LEU A 58 -12.53 0.13 -5.15
C LEU A 58 -13.74 -0.57 -4.53
N TRP A 59 -13.78 -1.91 -4.57
CA TRP A 59 -14.86 -2.67 -3.96
C TRP A 59 -14.93 -2.43 -2.44
N ALA A 60 -13.78 -2.48 -1.76
CA ALA A 60 -13.71 -2.27 -0.33
C ALA A 60 -14.12 -0.85 0.10
N VAL A 61 -13.92 0.16 -0.77
CA VAL A 61 -14.41 1.54 -0.53
C VAL A 61 -15.92 1.62 -0.78
N VAL A 62 -16.41 1.10 -1.90
CA VAL A 62 -17.83 1.27 -2.32
C VAL A 62 -18.77 0.38 -1.51
N ALA A 63 -18.36 -0.84 -1.23
CA ALA A 63 -19.17 -1.82 -0.49
C ALA A 63 -18.31 -2.46 0.61
N PRO A 64 -18.03 -1.73 1.69
CA PRO A 64 -17.24 -2.26 2.80
C PRO A 64 -17.93 -3.48 3.42
N GLY A 65 -17.19 -4.57 3.58
CA GLY A 65 -17.72 -5.83 4.10
C GLY A 65 -16.60 -6.82 4.40
N ARG A 66 -16.92 -7.91 5.11
CA ARG A 66 -15.93 -8.91 5.55
C ARG A 66 -15.04 -9.44 4.43
N VAL A 67 -15.64 -9.74 3.26
CA VAL A 67 -14.89 -10.29 2.12
C VAL A 67 -13.92 -9.24 1.57
N GLY A 68 -14.40 -8.02 1.33
CA GLY A 68 -13.55 -6.91 0.86
C GLY A 68 -12.41 -6.61 1.83
N SER A 69 -12.71 -6.55 3.13
CA SER A 69 -11.68 -6.33 4.18
C SER A 69 -10.65 -7.44 4.21
N GLY A 70 -11.08 -8.72 4.09
CA GLY A 70 -10.18 -9.86 4.04
C GLY A 70 -9.26 -9.84 2.81
N LEU A 71 -9.77 -9.43 1.65
CA LEU A 71 -8.97 -9.27 0.44
C LEU A 71 -7.96 -8.12 0.56
N VAL A 72 -8.35 -6.99 1.15
CA VAL A 72 -7.43 -5.89 1.48
C VAL A 72 -6.35 -6.35 2.43
N ALA A 73 -6.71 -7.08 3.50
CA ALA A 73 -5.74 -7.63 4.44
C ALA A 73 -4.76 -8.60 3.77
N ALA A 74 -5.25 -9.49 2.89
CA ALA A 74 -4.41 -10.41 2.13
C ALA A 74 -3.44 -9.66 1.19
N ALA A 75 -3.89 -8.62 0.49
CA ALA A 75 -3.04 -7.81 -0.36
C ALA A 75 -1.90 -7.13 0.44
N TYR A 76 -2.24 -6.54 1.59
CA TYR A 76 -1.23 -5.93 2.46
C TYR A 76 -0.28 -6.94 3.11
N LEU A 77 -0.73 -8.15 3.40
CA LEU A 77 0.14 -9.23 3.86
C LEU A 77 1.19 -9.56 2.78
N VAL A 78 0.77 -9.68 1.51
CA VAL A 78 1.70 -9.91 0.39
C VAL A 78 2.72 -8.78 0.28
N PHE A 79 2.29 -7.51 0.39
CA PHE A 79 3.22 -6.38 0.37
C PHE A 79 4.18 -6.37 1.55
N THR A 80 3.67 -6.61 2.75
CA THR A 80 4.48 -6.67 3.97
C THR A 80 5.55 -7.75 3.85
N LEU A 81 5.19 -8.95 3.40
CA LEU A 81 6.13 -10.05 3.17
C LEU A 81 7.16 -9.70 2.09
N PHE A 82 6.73 -9.05 1.00
CA PHE A 82 7.63 -8.60 -0.05
C PHE A 82 8.65 -7.59 0.49
N VAL A 83 8.19 -6.54 1.18
CA VAL A 83 9.07 -5.51 1.76
C VAL A 83 9.99 -6.12 2.81
N ALA A 84 9.50 -6.99 3.69
CA ALA A 84 10.31 -7.69 4.68
C ALA A 84 11.41 -8.53 4.03
N ARG A 85 11.08 -9.28 2.96
CA ARG A 85 12.06 -10.07 2.21
C ARG A 85 13.14 -9.20 1.55
N VAL A 86 12.75 -8.05 1.01
CA VAL A 86 13.68 -7.08 0.40
C VAL A 86 14.63 -6.53 1.47
N LEU A 87 14.09 -6.10 2.61
CA LEU A 87 14.90 -5.57 3.71
C LEU A 87 15.85 -6.62 4.30
N ALA A 88 15.39 -7.87 4.48
CA ALA A 88 16.21 -8.98 4.99
C ALA A 88 17.38 -9.34 4.07
N ARG A 89 17.30 -9.02 2.78
CA ARG A 89 18.36 -9.25 1.79
C ARG A 89 19.32 -8.07 1.61
N GLY A 90 19.33 -7.14 2.54
CA GLY A 90 20.24 -6.00 2.57
C GLY A 90 19.71 -4.71 1.95
N GLY A 91 18.42 -4.65 1.60
CA GLY A 91 17.71 -3.40 1.34
C GLY A 91 18.16 -2.53 0.15
N VAL A 92 19.06 -3.03 -0.71
CA VAL A 92 19.63 -2.26 -1.82
C VAL A 92 18.83 -2.44 -3.12
N LEU A 93 17.52 -2.61 -3.02
CA LEU A 93 16.68 -2.43 -4.18
C LEU A 93 16.40 -0.94 -4.34
N ALA A 94 17.02 -0.35 -5.35
CA ALA A 94 16.84 1.05 -5.73
C ALA A 94 15.37 1.40 -6.05
N SER A 95 14.45 0.44 -6.02
CA SER A 95 13.04 0.64 -6.28
C SER A 95 12.18 -0.41 -5.58
N CYS A 96 11.25 0.04 -4.74
CA CYS A 96 10.18 -0.82 -4.20
C CYS A 96 9.11 -1.13 -5.27
N GLY A 97 8.96 -0.28 -6.29
CA GLY A 97 7.89 -0.39 -7.29
C GLY A 97 6.48 -0.26 -6.72
N CYS A 98 6.33 0.00 -5.41
CA CYS A 98 5.04 -0.01 -4.72
C CYS A 98 4.07 1.06 -5.26
N PHE A 99 4.57 2.23 -5.66
CA PHE A 99 3.78 3.33 -6.23
C PHE A 99 4.19 3.67 -7.67
N GLY A 100 4.70 2.71 -8.45
CA GLY A 100 5.03 2.89 -9.86
C GLY A 100 6.28 3.74 -10.16
N LYS A 101 6.93 4.34 -9.15
CA LYS A 101 8.17 5.08 -9.34
C LYS A 101 9.38 4.16 -9.23
N ALA A 102 10.32 4.30 -10.20
CA ALA A 102 11.49 3.42 -10.32
C ALA A 102 12.49 3.54 -9.17
N ASP A 103 12.52 4.68 -8.46
CA ASP A 103 13.62 5.04 -7.55
C ASP A 103 13.20 5.20 -6.08
N THR A 104 12.09 4.58 -5.67
CA THR A 104 11.66 4.63 -4.27
C THR A 104 12.23 3.43 -3.52
N PRO A 105 13.24 3.60 -2.65
CA PRO A 105 13.84 2.49 -1.90
C PRO A 105 12.84 1.89 -0.91
N ALA A 106 12.89 0.57 -0.74
CA ALA A 106 12.16 -0.10 0.33
C ALA A 106 12.75 0.32 1.68
N THR A 107 11.93 0.85 2.57
CA THR A 107 12.35 1.30 3.90
C THR A 107 11.60 0.57 5.01
N ARG A 108 12.12 0.65 6.24
CA ARG A 108 11.42 0.14 7.43
C ARG A 108 10.05 0.82 7.60
N THR A 109 9.94 2.08 7.19
CA THR A 109 8.66 2.82 7.21
C THR A 109 7.62 2.18 6.30
N HIS A 110 8.02 1.73 5.08
CA HIS A 110 7.13 0.97 4.21
C HIS A 110 6.64 -0.32 4.89
N LEU A 111 7.55 -1.04 5.54
CA LEU A 111 7.19 -2.27 6.27
C LEU A 111 6.17 -2.00 7.37
N VAL A 112 6.40 -0.98 8.20
CA VAL A 112 5.49 -0.63 9.30
C VAL A 112 4.13 -0.19 8.77
N LEU A 113 4.09 0.68 7.75
CA LEU A 113 2.84 1.19 7.22
C LEU A 113 2.02 0.11 6.50
N THR A 114 2.66 -0.77 5.72
CA THR A 114 1.96 -1.89 5.08
C THR A 114 1.46 -2.91 6.09
N ALA A 115 2.23 -3.19 7.14
CA ALA A 115 1.80 -4.08 8.23
C ALA A 115 0.63 -3.46 9.01
N ALA A 116 0.70 -2.18 9.35
CA ALA A 116 -0.38 -1.47 10.04
C ALA A 116 -1.69 -1.47 9.21
N ALA A 117 -1.59 -1.17 7.91
CA ALA A 117 -2.75 -1.23 7.01
C ALA A 117 -3.34 -2.64 6.92
N GLY A 118 -2.49 -3.67 6.87
CA GLY A 118 -2.91 -5.08 6.92
C GLY A 118 -3.63 -5.43 8.21
N LEU A 119 -3.12 -4.99 9.36
CA LEU A 119 -3.75 -5.22 10.67
C LEU A 119 -5.11 -4.53 10.80
N VAL A 120 -5.22 -3.28 10.32
CA VAL A 120 -6.50 -2.55 10.29
C VAL A 120 -7.51 -3.28 9.41
N ALA A 121 -7.10 -3.75 8.22
CA ALA A 121 -7.98 -4.49 7.34
C ALA A 121 -8.37 -5.88 7.92
N LEU A 122 -7.45 -6.54 8.62
CA LEU A 122 -7.73 -7.79 9.33
C LEU A 122 -8.73 -7.57 10.47
N TRP A 123 -8.56 -6.50 11.25
CA TRP A 123 -9.54 -6.10 12.26
C TRP A 123 -10.92 -5.86 11.65
N ALA A 124 -10.99 -5.12 10.52
CA ALA A 124 -12.22 -4.89 9.79
C ALA A 124 -12.87 -6.18 9.24
N THR A 125 -12.12 -7.27 9.10
CA THR A 125 -12.66 -8.59 8.73
C THR A 125 -13.37 -9.25 9.91
N ILE A 126 -12.88 -9.05 11.13
CA ILE A 126 -13.42 -9.62 12.36
C ILE A 126 -14.65 -8.81 12.82
N ASP A 127 -14.45 -7.51 12.98
CA ASP A 127 -15.51 -6.56 13.33
C ASP A 127 -16.08 -5.98 12.03
N ALA A 128 -17.10 -6.65 11.48
CA ALA A 128 -17.61 -6.37 10.14
C ALA A 128 -17.96 -4.89 9.95
N PRO A 129 -17.49 -4.28 8.86
CA PRO A 129 -17.86 -2.91 8.52
C PRO A 129 -19.38 -2.75 8.47
N ARG A 130 -19.90 -1.74 9.16
CA ARG A 130 -21.26 -1.27 8.94
C ARG A 130 -21.29 -0.46 7.67
N ASP A 131 -22.44 -0.34 7.06
CA ASP A 131 -22.61 0.44 5.83
C ASP A 131 -22.25 1.92 6.10
N VAL A 132 -21.06 2.30 5.67
CA VAL A 132 -20.55 3.67 5.79
C VAL A 132 -21.38 4.63 4.93
N TRP A 133 -22.11 4.09 3.94
CA TRP A 133 -22.86 4.86 2.96
C TRP A 133 -24.36 4.86 3.21
N SER A 134 -24.82 4.37 4.37
CA SER A 134 -26.26 4.33 4.73
C SER A 134 -26.90 5.72 4.91
N GLY A 135 -26.07 6.76 5.07
CA GLY A 135 -26.49 8.15 5.16
C GLY A 135 -25.30 9.09 5.03
N VAL A 136 -25.53 10.33 4.60
CA VAL A 136 -24.52 11.39 4.60
C VAL A 136 -24.75 12.25 5.84
N ASP A 137 -24.27 11.77 6.96
CA ASP A 137 -24.27 12.48 8.23
C ASP A 137 -22.89 13.04 8.59
N ALA A 138 -22.78 13.74 9.70
CA ALA A 138 -21.52 14.32 10.15
C ALA A 138 -20.46 13.25 10.45
N ASP A 139 -20.87 12.07 10.92
CA ASP A 139 -19.97 10.97 11.24
C ASP A 139 -19.38 10.35 9.96
N THR A 140 -20.19 10.19 8.91
CA THR A 140 -19.73 9.73 7.60
C THR A 140 -18.73 10.71 7.01
N VAL A 141 -19.03 12.01 7.02
CA VAL A 141 -18.13 13.05 6.49
C VAL A 141 -16.80 13.06 7.26
N THR A 142 -16.86 12.96 8.60
CA THR A 142 -15.66 12.92 9.45
C THR A 142 -14.82 11.67 9.16
N THR A 143 -15.44 10.52 9.05
CA THR A 143 -14.77 9.24 8.77
C THR A 143 -14.07 9.25 7.42
N VAL A 144 -14.77 9.70 6.37
CA VAL A 144 -14.19 9.80 5.02
C VAL A 144 -13.08 10.84 4.97
N GLY A 145 -13.28 12.00 5.61
CA GLY A 145 -12.28 13.05 5.70
C GLY A 145 -11.01 12.58 6.42
N LEU A 146 -11.16 11.90 7.55
CA LEU A 146 -10.04 11.30 8.27
C LEU A 146 -9.33 10.25 7.42
N GLY A 147 -10.07 9.37 6.74
CA GLY A 147 -9.53 8.38 5.82
C GLY A 147 -8.71 9.01 4.69
N ALA A 148 -9.22 10.09 4.09
CA ALA A 148 -8.52 10.82 3.04
C ALA A 148 -7.21 11.47 3.54
N VAL A 149 -7.22 12.07 4.73
CA VAL A 149 -6.02 12.66 5.35
C VAL A 149 -4.98 11.57 5.65
N ILE A 150 -5.40 10.45 6.24
CA ILE A 150 -4.50 9.33 6.53
C ILE A 150 -3.90 8.77 5.22
N ALA A 151 -4.71 8.56 4.18
CA ALA A 151 -4.24 8.08 2.89
C ALA A 151 -3.24 9.06 2.26
N PHE A 152 -3.52 10.35 2.29
CA PHE A 152 -2.64 11.39 1.77
C PHE A 152 -1.29 11.41 2.52
N LEU A 153 -1.31 11.40 3.85
CA LEU A 153 -0.08 11.41 4.66
C LEU A 153 0.75 10.13 4.44
N ALA A 154 0.10 8.97 4.42
CA ALA A 154 0.79 7.71 4.14
C ALA A 154 1.40 7.69 2.73
N TRP A 155 0.68 8.20 1.71
CA TRP A 155 1.22 8.36 0.36
C TRP A 155 2.42 9.31 0.32
N GLN A 156 2.36 10.45 1.02
CA GLN A 156 3.49 11.39 1.12
C GLN A 156 4.71 10.72 1.73
N VAL A 157 4.53 9.99 2.82
CA VAL A 157 5.64 9.30 3.51
C VAL A 157 6.24 8.17 2.65
N MET A 158 5.42 7.45 1.90
CA MET A 158 5.89 6.29 1.13
C MET A 158 6.37 6.64 -0.29
N ALA A 159 5.76 7.63 -0.94
CA ALA A 159 6.00 7.92 -2.36
C ALA A 159 6.79 9.20 -2.61
N VAL A 160 6.69 10.21 -1.74
CA VAL A 160 7.26 11.54 -1.96
C VAL A 160 8.53 11.75 -1.14
N LEU A 161 8.46 11.57 0.17
CA LEU A 161 9.60 11.79 1.08
C LEU A 161 10.88 11.01 0.69
N PRO A 162 10.82 9.72 0.30
CA PRO A 162 12.03 9.00 -0.07
C PRO A 162 12.73 9.54 -1.32
N THR A 163 12.01 10.27 -2.18
CA THR A 163 12.57 10.86 -3.40
C THR A 163 13.14 12.26 -3.18
N THR A 164 12.78 12.92 -2.07
CA THR A 164 13.22 14.29 -1.73
C THR A 164 14.40 14.32 -0.75
N THR A 165 14.64 13.22 -0.01
CA THR A 165 15.81 13.12 0.86
C THR A 165 17.06 12.83 0.03
N PRO A 166 18.10 13.71 0.04
CA PRO A 166 19.36 13.42 -0.64
C PRO A 166 19.95 12.11 -0.10
N ALA A 167 20.36 11.22 -1.00
CA ALA A 167 21.18 10.08 -0.61
C ALA A 167 22.44 10.64 0.04
N ALA A 168 22.65 10.36 1.33
CA ALA A 168 23.90 10.72 1.99
C ALA A 168 25.05 10.10 1.18
N VAL A 169 25.85 10.95 0.55
CA VAL A 169 27.05 10.53 -0.16
C VAL A 169 27.94 9.87 0.86
N ARG A 170 28.05 8.54 0.83
CA ARG A 170 29.08 7.82 1.57
C ARG A 170 30.42 8.23 0.94
N THR A 171 31.05 9.22 1.50
CA THR A 171 32.47 9.44 1.28
C THR A 171 33.19 8.22 1.86
N THR A 172 33.56 7.29 1.00
CA THR A 172 34.53 6.28 1.34
C THR A 172 35.87 7.01 1.49
N THR A 173 36.19 7.39 2.70
CA THR A 173 37.56 7.74 3.09
C THR A 173 38.38 6.45 2.93
N LYS A 174 39.07 6.30 1.78
CA LYS A 174 40.18 5.37 1.65
C LYS A 174 41.29 5.93 2.55
N GLY A 175 41.50 5.31 3.71
CA GLY A 175 42.76 5.37 4.46
C GLY A 175 43.62 4.20 3.99
#